data_c2a6c24769b0a0031961cba461d2f493
#
_entry.id   c2a6c24769b0a0031961cba461d2f493
#
_cell.length_a   1.000
_cell.length_b   1.000
_cell.length_c   1.000
_cell.angle_alpha   90.00
_cell.angle_beta   90.00
_cell.angle_gamma   90.00
#
_symmetry.space_group_name_H-M   'P 1'
#
loop_
_entity.id
_entity.type
_entity.pdbx_description
1 polymer ?
#
loop_
_entity_poly.entity_id
_entity_poly.type
_entity_poly.pdbx_seq_one_letter_code
_entity_poly.pdbx_strand_id
1 'polypeptide(L)'
;MRRLLLFTFLLATLAAPAVGHASSYIQYGVQDDAWLQYGPGTLTQRLDRLNTLGVDIVRVTINWRQTEPTRGVANWSRADLLLKGLHEHGIAALVTLYGTPGWANGGKAENSAPTTTTTFAAFARRIALRYPFVHRWAIWNEPNQRRWLVPTSPAVYTHRLLNPAVAAIHKASPGSLVAGGVTAPRGSTAGVSPIDWINGMHAAGAKLDAYAHNPYPLTPGETPTSGGCDHCTTITMATLPRLLTAVQRAFGTKTRIWLTEYGYQTNPPDRLLGVSYAKQAEYDSEAALRTYLAPRVDILIHYLVRDEPDPARWQSGLLTVGALAKPSYQAFQLPLTQKSRSGTRTVLWGQVRPGGRSSYRLQQLRNGKWYAVGGSATTTARGYFTRTVRAGAGARFRIWSPSVKTYSRIVTVR
;
A
#
# COMPACT_ATOMS: atom_id res chain seq x y z
N MET A 1 -54.99 44.97 25.77
CA MET A 1 -54.03 43.91 26.05
C MET A 1 -53.71 43.13 24.76
N ARG A 2 -52.62 43.49 24.05
CA ARG A 2 -52.16 42.84 22.80
C ARG A 2 -51.13 41.80 23.17
N ARG A 3 -51.38 40.52 22.87
CA ARG A 3 -50.45 39.43 23.06
C ARG A 3 -49.52 39.36 21.83
N LEU A 4 -48.24 39.60 22.04
CA LEU A 4 -47.14 39.40 21.03
C LEU A 4 -46.78 37.93 21.01
N LEU A 5 -46.95 37.23 19.89
CA LEU A 5 -46.49 35.89 19.65
C LEU A 5 -45.06 35.99 19.06
N LEU A 6 -44.04 35.56 19.83
CA LEU A 6 -42.69 35.37 19.33
C LEU A 6 -42.60 34.03 18.58
N PHE A 7 -42.34 34.09 17.27
CA PHE A 7 -41.96 32.92 16.49
C PHE A 7 -40.44 32.76 16.54
N THR A 8 -39.98 31.70 17.22
CA THR A 8 -38.57 31.31 17.23
C THR A 8 -38.29 30.47 15.99
N PHE A 9 -37.54 31.03 15.03
CA PHE A 9 -37.02 30.28 13.87
C PHE A 9 -35.84 29.44 14.34
N LEU A 10 -35.96 28.12 14.34
CA LEU A 10 -34.88 27.17 14.53
C LEU A 10 -34.13 27.03 13.19
N LEU A 11 -32.96 27.67 13.05
CA LEU A 11 -32.05 27.45 11.93
C LEU A 11 -31.39 26.05 12.10
N ALA A 12 -31.88 25.06 11.37
CA ALA A 12 -31.17 23.80 11.20
C ALA A 12 -29.98 24.02 10.28
N THR A 13 -28.78 24.11 10.86
CA THR A 13 -27.52 24.08 10.09
C THR A 13 -27.33 22.67 9.54
N LEU A 14 -27.61 22.48 8.26
CA LEU A 14 -27.20 21.31 7.51
C LEU A 14 -25.66 21.31 7.46
N ALA A 15 -25.03 20.49 8.30
CA ALA A 15 -23.61 20.19 8.24
C ALA A 15 -23.35 19.49 6.88
N ALA A 16 -22.81 20.21 5.92
CA ALA A 16 -22.31 19.62 4.69
C ALA A 16 -21.25 18.56 5.06
N PRO A 17 -21.28 17.36 4.46
CA PRO A 17 -20.26 16.36 4.70
C PRO A 17 -18.90 16.95 4.36
N ALA A 18 -17.97 16.93 5.32
CA ALA A 18 -16.61 17.38 5.11
C ALA A 18 -16.03 16.63 3.91
N VAL A 19 -15.77 17.35 2.82
CA VAL A 19 -15.09 16.82 1.64
C VAL A 19 -13.70 16.39 2.11
N GLY A 20 -13.50 15.07 2.28
CA GLY A 20 -12.21 14.52 2.66
C GLY A 20 -11.15 15.01 1.68
N HIS A 21 -10.16 15.75 2.18
CA HIS A 21 -9.06 16.21 1.33
C HIS A 21 -8.30 14.99 0.83
N ALA A 22 -8.13 14.90 -0.50
CA ALA A 22 -7.32 13.88 -1.15
C ALA A 22 -5.91 13.86 -0.53
N SER A 23 -5.36 12.66 -0.29
CA SER A 23 -4.02 12.49 0.29
C SER A 23 -2.95 12.80 -0.75
N SER A 24 -2.61 14.10 -0.91
CA SER A 24 -1.56 14.53 -1.84
C SER A 24 -0.14 14.10 -1.42
N TYR A 25 0.01 13.47 -0.26
CA TYR A 25 1.31 13.04 0.30
C TYR A 25 1.49 11.51 0.31
N ILE A 26 0.64 10.79 -0.42
CA ILE A 26 0.76 9.33 -0.50
C ILE A 26 2.11 8.94 -1.14
N GLN A 27 2.77 7.94 -0.55
CA GLN A 27 3.97 7.30 -1.08
C GLN A 27 3.57 6.01 -1.80
N TYR A 28 4.01 5.88 -3.04
CA TYR A 28 3.81 4.66 -3.82
C TYR A 28 5.08 3.85 -3.81
N GLY A 29 4.95 2.59 -3.43
CA GLY A 29 6.09 1.73 -3.23
C GLY A 29 5.93 0.35 -3.81
N VAL A 30 6.95 -0.46 -3.59
CA VAL A 30 7.00 -1.87 -3.98
C VAL A 30 7.50 -2.73 -2.83
N GLN A 31 7.15 -4.02 -2.86
CA GLN A 31 7.78 -5.04 -2.04
C GLN A 31 8.19 -6.21 -2.93
N ASP A 32 9.46 -6.60 -2.87
CA ASP A 32 9.97 -7.84 -3.46
C ASP A 32 11.33 -8.17 -2.83
N ASP A 33 11.30 -8.78 -1.66
CA ASP A 33 12.50 -9.13 -0.90
C ASP A 33 13.46 -10.03 -1.70
N ALA A 34 12.92 -10.97 -2.48
CA ALA A 34 13.71 -11.89 -3.29
C ALA A 34 14.40 -11.19 -4.46
N TRP A 35 13.66 -10.34 -5.18
CA TRP A 35 14.22 -9.58 -6.28
C TRP A 35 15.25 -8.55 -5.80
N LEU A 36 15.01 -7.88 -4.68
CA LEU A 36 15.98 -6.95 -4.09
C LEU A 36 17.30 -7.65 -3.75
N GLN A 37 17.26 -8.88 -3.28
CA GLN A 37 18.44 -9.60 -2.86
C GLN A 37 19.09 -10.39 -3.99
N TYR A 38 18.31 -11.03 -4.84
CA TYR A 38 18.78 -12.01 -5.83
C TYR A 38 18.38 -11.71 -7.27
N GLY A 39 17.75 -10.57 -7.52
CA GLY A 39 17.34 -10.17 -8.85
C GLY A 39 18.53 -9.94 -9.78
N PRO A 40 18.26 -9.83 -11.10
CA PRO A 40 19.32 -9.60 -12.11
C PRO A 40 20.12 -8.33 -11.85
N GLY A 41 21.42 -8.38 -12.17
CA GLY A 41 22.35 -7.26 -11.98
C GLY A 41 22.77 -7.05 -10.52
N THR A 42 23.40 -5.93 -10.24
CA THR A 42 23.80 -5.53 -8.87
C THR A 42 22.62 -4.92 -8.10
N LEU A 43 22.74 -4.82 -6.77
CA LEU A 43 21.74 -4.12 -5.97
C LEU A 43 21.59 -2.65 -6.43
N THR A 44 22.70 -1.96 -6.68
CA THR A 44 22.70 -0.58 -7.19
C THR A 44 21.84 -0.46 -8.47
N GLN A 45 22.06 -1.33 -9.46
CA GLN A 45 21.26 -1.31 -10.69
C GLN A 45 19.76 -1.56 -10.44
N ARG A 46 19.42 -2.41 -9.47
CA ARG A 46 18.02 -2.61 -9.09
C ARG A 46 17.42 -1.39 -8.40
N LEU A 47 18.17 -0.72 -7.53
CA LEU A 47 17.73 0.49 -6.85
C LEU A 47 17.61 1.68 -7.82
N ASP A 48 18.55 1.83 -8.77
CA ASP A 48 18.46 2.82 -9.86
C ASP A 48 17.21 2.61 -10.72
N ARG A 49 16.88 1.34 -10.98
CA ARG A 49 15.62 1.00 -11.68
C ARG A 49 14.38 1.41 -10.90
N LEU A 50 14.36 1.21 -9.57
CA LEU A 50 13.27 1.68 -8.72
C LEU A 50 13.16 3.20 -8.70
N ASN A 51 14.27 3.91 -8.63
CA ASN A 51 14.30 5.37 -8.73
C ASN A 51 13.75 5.85 -10.09
N THR A 52 14.17 5.24 -11.19
CA THR A 52 13.67 5.54 -12.54
C THR A 52 12.18 5.27 -12.65
N LEU A 53 11.68 4.21 -12.02
CA LEU A 53 10.26 3.87 -11.97
C LEU A 53 9.45 4.85 -11.09
N GLY A 54 10.12 5.62 -10.23
CA GLY A 54 9.51 6.58 -9.32
C GLY A 54 8.93 5.93 -8.07
N VAL A 55 9.64 4.95 -7.54
CA VAL A 55 9.31 4.32 -6.24
C VAL A 55 9.71 5.26 -5.11
N ASP A 56 8.75 5.67 -4.30
CA ASP A 56 8.98 6.53 -3.13
C ASP A 56 9.47 5.75 -1.91
N ILE A 57 9.03 4.50 -1.77
CA ILE A 57 9.26 3.67 -0.59
C ILE A 57 9.33 2.18 -0.94
N VAL A 58 10.22 1.45 -0.30
CA VAL A 58 10.32 -0.01 -0.43
C VAL A 58 10.00 -0.67 0.89
N ARG A 59 9.07 -1.62 0.88
CA ARG A 59 8.84 -2.48 2.04
C ARG A 59 9.84 -3.63 2.04
N VAL A 60 10.58 -3.76 3.16
CA VAL A 60 11.61 -4.79 3.36
C VAL A 60 11.28 -5.60 4.60
N THR A 61 11.28 -6.91 4.50
CA THR A 61 11.08 -7.80 5.64
C THR A 61 12.41 -8.16 6.29
N ILE A 62 12.57 -7.82 7.57
CA ILE A 62 13.68 -8.27 8.40
C ILE A 62 13.18 -9.39 9.30
N ASN A 63 13.62 -10.61 8.98
CA ASN A 63 13.24 -11.79 9.73
C ASN A 63 14.17 -11.94 10.96
N TRP A 64 13.57 -11.79 12.16
CA TRP A 64 14.31 -11.88 13.43
C TRP A 64 15.00 -13.23 13.62
N ARG A 65 14.31 -14.35 13.28
CA ARG A 65 14.91 -15.69 13.37
C ARG A 65 16.17 -15.85 12.52
N GLN A 66 16.16 -15.28 11.32
CA GLN A 66 17.30 -15.30 10.41
C GLN A 66 18.40 -14.32 10.84
N THR A 67 17.99 -13.16 11.37
CA THR A 67 18.95 -12.15 11.83
C THR A 67 19.62 -12.53 13.13
N GLU A 68 18.91 -13.15 14.09
CA GLU A 68 19.43 -13.55 15.40
C GLU A 68 19.05 -15.00 15.72
N PRO A 69 19.62 -15.97 15.00
CA PRO A 69 19.32 -17.39 15.21
C PRO A 69 19.76 -17.88 16.60
N THR A 70 20.82 -17.30 17.17
CA THR A 70 21.32 -17.55 18.51
C THR A 70 21.17 -16.26 19.33
N ARG A 71 20.71 -16.39 20.58
CA ARG A 71 20.46 -15.27 21.48
C ARG A 71 21.70 -14.37 21.62
N GLY A 72 21.56 -13.10 21.32
CA GLY A 72 22.63 -12.10 21.41
C GLY A 72 23.57 -12.07 20.19
N VAL A 73 23.55 -13.08 19.33
CA VAL A 73 24.40 -13.15 18.13
C VAL A 73 23.58 -12.80 16.90
N ALA A 74 23.71 -11.57 16.41
CA ALA A 74 22.97 -11.07 15.26
C ALA A 74 23.86 -10.90 14.02
N ASN A 75 23.40 -11.42 12.88
CA ASN A 75 23.96 -11.16 11.57
C ASN A 75 23.14 -10.08 10.86
N TRP A 76 23.69 -8.89 10.73
CA TRP A 76 23.05 -7.75 10.11
C TRP A 76 23.38 -7.59 8.62
N SER A 77 24.23 -8.43 8.04
CA SER A 77 24.78 -8.24 6.67
C SER A 77 23.70 -8.00 5.62
N ARG A 78 22.61 -8.78 5.67
CA ARG A 78 21.48 -8.60 4.73
C ARG A 78 20.73 -7.29 4.97
N ALA A 79 20.46 -6.98 6.23
CA ALA A 79 19.77 -5.73 6.59
C ALA A 79 20.63 -4.51 6.26
N ASP A 80 21.93 -4.56 6.56
CA ASP A 80 22.89 -3.50 6.21
C ASP A 80 22.91 -3.26 4.70
N LEU A 81 23.04 -4.32 3.90
CA LEU A 81 23.08 -4.22 2.44
C LEU A 81 21.83 -3.54 1.89
N LEU A 82 20.65 -3.99 2.29
CA LEU A 82 19.38 -3.51 1.74
C LEU A 82 19.03 -2.12 2.28
N LEU A 83 19.08 -1.90 3.57
CA LEU A 83 18.61 -0.65 4.18
C LEU A 83 19.57 0.52 3.91
N LYS A 84 20.88 0.30 3.96
CA LYS A 84 21.86 1.33 3.57
C LYS A 84 21.77 1.63 2.08
N GLY A 85 21.66 0.60 1.23
CA GLY A 85 21.50 0.79 -0.21
C GLY A 85 20.26 1.63 -0.55
N LEU A 86 19.10 1.37 0.07
CA LEU A 86 17.90 2.18 -0.10
C LEU A 86 18.13 3.64 0.34
N HIS A 87 18.76 3.83 1.49
CA HIS A 87 19.05 5.17 2.03
C HIS A 87 19.99 5.96 1.11
N GLU A 88 21.06 5.35 0.63
CA GLU A 88 22.04 5.93 -0.30
C GLU A 88 21.41 6.32 -1.64
N HIS A 89 20.35 5.61 -2.07
CA HIS A 89 19.59 5.94 -3.28
C HIS A 89 18.41 6.89 -3.03
N GLY A 90 18.24 7.41 -1.79
CA GLY A 90 17.15 8.32 -1.44
C GLY A 90 15.75 7.67 -1.43
N ILE A 91 15.68 6.32 -1.40
CA ILE A 91 14.43 5.58 -1.34
C ILE A 91 14.08 5.30 0.13
N ALA A 92 12.89 5.68 0.56
CA ALA A 92 12.44 5.40 1.93
C ALA A 92 12.28 3.88 2.14
N ALA A 93 12.53 3.42 3.38
CA ALA A 93 12.25 2.04 3.78
C ALA A 93 11.04 1.98 4.71
N LEU A 94 10.12 1.03 4.43
CA LEU A 94 9.13 0.51 5.38
C LEU A 94 9.63 -0.86 5.86
N VAL A 95 10.15 -0.92 7.08
CA VAL A 95 10.74 -2.17 7.59
C VAL A 95 9.69 -2.97 8.35
N THR A 96 9.42 -4.18 7.87
CA THR A 96 8.55 -5.15 8.56
C THR A 96 9.41 -6.06 9.44
N LEU A 97 9.11 -6.13 10.73
CA LEU A 97 9.75 -7.05 11.66
C LEU A 97 8.90 -8.32 11.80
N TYR A 98 9.48 -9.46 11.47
CA TYR A 98 8.77 -10.75 11.44
C TYR A 98 9.65 -11.89 11.96
N GLY A 99 9.01 -12.97 12.44
CA GLY A 99 9.62 -14.26 12.70
C GLY A 99 10.33 -14.36 14.06
N THR A 100 9.90 -15.27 14.92
CA THR A 100 10.49 -15.50 16.24
C THR A 100 11.57 -16.58 16.18
N PRO A 101 12.79 -16.35 16.67
CA PRO A 101 13.81 -17.39 16.77
C PRO A 101 13.44 -18.43 17.82
N GLY A 102 13.95 -19.66 17.65
CA GLY A 102 13.63 -20.80 18.52
C GLY A 102 13.93 -20.55 20.00
N TRP A 103 15.02 -19.83 20.29
CA TRP A 103 15.39 -19.49 21.67
C TRP A 103 14.40 -18.54 22.37
N ALA A 104 13.58 -17.79 21.59
CA ALA A 104 12.61 -16.84 22.11
C ALA A 104 11.17 -17.39 22.16
N ASN A 105 10.88 -18.54 21.52
CA ASN A 105 9.54 -19.13 21.47
C ASN A 105 9.47 -20.58 21.95
N GLY A 106 10.53 -21.08 22.62
CA GLY A 106 10.58 -22.45 23.12
C GLY A 106 10.77 -23.51 22.02
N GLY A 107 11.57 -23.22 21.00
CA GLY A 107 11.89 -24.13 19.91
C GLY A 107 10.83 -24.30 18.84
N LYS A 108 9.76 -23.50 18.88
CA LYS A 108 8.62 -23.58 17.93
C LYS A 108 8.94 -22.94 16.57
N ALA A 109 8.04 -23.09 15.61
CA ALA A 109 8.13 -22.45 14.30
C ALA A 109 8.18 -20.91 14.43
N GLU A 110 8.77 -20.24 13.43
CA GLU A 110 9.00 -18.78 13.46
C GLU A 110 7.72 -17.93 13.53
N ASN A 111 6.58 -18.47 13.09
CA ASN A 111 5.28 -17.83 13.22
C ASN A 111 4.68 -17.91 14.63
N SER A 112 5.34 -18.60 15.58
CA SER A 112 4.89 -18.64 16.98
C SER A 112 5.33 -17.37 17.71
N ALA A 113 4.38 -16.74 18.41
CA ALA A 113 4.69 -15.56 19.22
C ALA A 113 5.80 -15.86 20.26
N PRO A 114 6.64 -14.87 20.60
CA PRO A 114 7.65 -15.04 21.64
C PRO A 114 6.99 -15.32 22.99
N THR A 115 7.70 -16.06 23.87
CA THR A 115 7.20 -16.41 25.21
C THR A 115 7.19 -15.22 26.16
N THR A 116 8.06 -14.24 25.94
CA THR A 116 8.17 -13.02 26.74
C THR A 116 8.03 -11.76 25.88
N THR A 117 7.56 -10.67 26.45
CA THR A 117 7.40 -9.38 25.79
C THR A 117 8.74 -8.68 25.54
N THR A 118 9.73 -8.93 26.38
CA THR A 118 11.01 -8.22 26.41
C THR A 118 11.94 -8.60 25.27
N THR A 119 11.88 -9.85 24.79
CA THR A 119 12.81 -10.35 23.76
C THR A 119 12.58 -9.68 22.41
N PHE A 120 11.33 -9.58 21.97
CA PHE A 120 10.98 -8.89 20.71
C PHE A 120 11.21 -7.37 20.81
N ALA A 121 10.88 -6.77 21.96
CA ALA A 121 11.17 -5.36 22.22
C ALA A 121 12.67 -5.04 22.12
N ALA A 122 13.53 -5.92 22.69
CA ALA A 122 14.97 -5.77 22.61
C ALA A 122 15.50 -5.84 21.17
N PHE A 123 14.96 -6.75 20.34
CA PHE A 123 15.29 -6.83 18.93
C PHE A 123 14.83 -5.57 18.18
N ALA A 124 13.56 -5.15 18.38
CA ALA A 124 13.02 -3.93 17.78
C ALA A 124 13.83 -2.67 18.15
N ARG A 125 14.28 -2.57 19.41
CA ARG A 125 15.16 -1.47 19.84
C ARG A 125 16.51 -1.51 19.13
N ARG A 126 17.15 -2.67 19.04
CA ARG A 126 18.49 -2.80 18.43
C ARG A 126 18.46 -2.43 16.95
N ILE A 127 17.45 -2.87 16.21
CA ILE A 127 17.33 -2.55 14.78
C ILE A 127 17.02 -1.07 14.56
N ALA A 128 16.18 -0.45 15.39
CA ALA A 128 15.88 0.97 15.29
C ALA A 128 17.10 1.86 15.60
N LEU A 129 17.93 1.47 16.57
CA LEU A 129 19.20 2.16 16.86
C LEU A 129 20.24 1.97 15.74
N ARG A 130 20.25 0.81 15.08
CA ARG A 130 21.20 0.52 14.00
C ARG A 130 20.90 1.32 12.72
N TYR A 131 19.62 1.56 12.44
CA TYR A 131 19.17 2.26 11.23
C TYR A 131 18.36 3.51 11.58
N PRO A 132 19.00 4.56 12.10
CA PRO A 132 18.31 5.78 12.55
C PRO A 132 17.63 6.55 11.42
N PHE A 133 17.97 6.27 10.17
CA PHE A 133 17.35 6.81 8.98
C PHE A 133 16.05 6.08 8.57
N VAL A 134 15.70 4.96 9.20
CA VAL A 134 14.43 4.26 9.00
C VAL A 134 13.38 4.85 9.92
N HIS A 135 12.35 5.46 9.35
CA HIS A 135 11.27 6.14 10.09
C HIS A 135 9.92 5.45 9.99
N ARG A 136 9.83 4.31 9.30
CA ARG A 136 8.56 3.54 9.14
C ARG A 136 8.78 2.08 9.43
N TRP A 137 8.01 1.58 10.40
CA TRP A 137 8.10 0.22 10.90
C TRP A 137 6.73 -0.45 10.85
N ALA A 138 6.67 -1.69 10.44
CA ALA A 138 5.48 -2.52 10.50
C ALA A 138 5.75 -3.75 11.38
N ILE A 139 4.85 -4.02 12.31
CA ILE A 139 5.04 -5.11 13.26
C ILE A 139 4.29 -6.34 12.78
N TRP A 140 5.07 -7.34 12.39
CA TRP A 140 4.62 -8.63 11.87
C TRP A 140 4.08 -8.56 10.43
N ASN A 141 3.62 -9.74 9.92
CA ASN A 141 2.93 -9.88 8.64
C ASN A 141 1.68 -10.72 8.84
N GLU A 142 0.54 -10.24 8.40
CA GLU A 142 -0.77 -10.90 8.40
C GLU A 142 -1.09 -11.68 9.68
N PRO A 143 -0.89 -11.10 10.88
CA PRO A 143 -1.03 -11.82 12.15
C PRO A 143 -2.45 -12.32 12.41
N ASN A 144 -3.42 -11.85 11.63
CA ASN A 144 -4.80 -12.34 11.64
C ASN A 144 -4.97 -13.70 10.94
N GLN A 145 -3.89 -14.30 10.42
CA GLN A 145 -3.85 -15.60 9.78
C GLN A 145 -2.99 -16.59 10.59
N ARG A 146 -3.49 -17.81 10.80
CA ARG A 146 -2.74 -18.87 11.51
C ARG A 146 -1.41 -19.22 10.83
N ARG A 147 -1.34 -19.05 9.52
CA ARG A 147 -0.11 -19.23 8.75
C ARG A 147 1.02 -18.30 9.25
N TRP A 148 0.66 -17.12 9.72
CA TRP A 148 1.62 -16.09 10.07
C TRP A 148 1.77 -15.84 11.57
N LEU A 149 0.75 -16.14 12.40
CA LEU A 149 0.86 -15.99 13.85
C LEU A 149 0.14 -17.12 14.60
N VAL A 150 0.85 -17.75 15.52
CA VAL A 150 0.34 -18.77 16.45
C VAL A 150 0.67 -18.37 17.89
N PRO A 151 -0.33 -18.28 18.78
CA PRO A 151 -1.76 -18.35 18.50
C PRO A 151 -2.24 -17.12 17.71
N THR A 152 -3.25 -17.31 16.86
CA THR A 152 -3.86 -16.24 16.06
C THR A 152 -4.83 -15.45 16.95
N SER A 153 -4.26 -14.53 17.73
CA SER A 153 -5.00 -13.79 18.76
C SER A 153 -4.60 -12.31 18.74
N PRO A 154 -5.59 -11.37 18.60
CA PRO A 154 -5.32 -9.94 18.68
C PRO A 154 -4.67 -9.53 20.00
N ALA A 155 -5.05 -10.15 21.12
CA ALA A 155 -4.48 -9.86 22.44
C ALA A 155 -3.01 -10.31 22.52
N VAL A 156 -2.70 -11.53 22.05
CA VAL A 156 -1.30 -12.02 22.01
C VAL A 156 -0.46 -11.15 21.12
N TYR A 157 -0.95 -10.80 19.92
CA TYR A 157 -0.28 -9.88 19.02
C TYR A 157 0.00 -8.52 19.69
N THR A 158 -1.02 -7.94 20.29
CA THR A 158 -0.93 -6.63 20.94
C THR A 158 0.07 -6.63 22.10
N HIS A 159 -0.04 -7.62 23.01
CA HIS A 159 0.76 -7.61 24.23
C HIS A 159 2.18 -8.14 24.04
N ARG A 160 2.40 -9.13 23.15
CA ARG A 160 3.74 -9.75 23.01
C ARG A 160 4.57 -9.17 21.88
N LEU A 161 3.95 -8.55 20.88
CA LEU A 161 4.64 -8.04 19.69
C LEU A 161 4.47 -6.53 19.53
N LEU A 162 3.24 -6.04 19.34
CA LEU A 162 2.99 -4.66 18.93
C LEU A 162 3.40 -3.64 19.99
N ASN A 163 2.75 -3.64 21.15
CA ASN A 163 2.98 -2.61 22.17
C ASN A 163 4.44 -2.58 22.67
N PRO A 164 5.09 -3.73 22.94
CA PRO A 164 6.51 -3.74 23.30
C PRO A 164 7.42 -3.17 22.21
N ALA A 165 7.13 -3.47 20.93
CA ALA A 165 7.92 -2.95 19.82
C ALA A 165 7.70 -1.44 19.62
N VAL A 166 6.46 -0.95 19.69
CA VAL A 166 6.13 0.49 19.61
C VAL A 166 6.91 1.27 20.67
N ALA A 167 6.84 0.84 21.93
CA ALA A 167 7.56 1.52 23.02
C ALA A 167 9.08 1.50 22.82
N ALA A 168 9.62 0.36 22.33
CA ALA A 168 11.04 0.18 22.12
C ALA A 168 11.57 1.02 20.95
N ILE A 169 10.82 1.07 19.83
CA ILE A 169 11.17 1.85 18.63
C ILE A 169 11.08 3.35 18.93
N HIS A 170 9.99 3.83 19.55
CA HIS A 170 9.84 5.24 19.89
C HIS A 170 10.92 5.72 20.84
N LYS A 171 11.34 4.86 21.80
CA LYS A 171 12.48 5.19 22.69
C LYS A 171 13.81 5.25 21.95
N ALA A 172 14.02 4.41 20.94
CA ALA A 172 15.27 4.34 20.18
C ALA A 172 15.33 5.39 19.06
N SER A 173 14.19 5.72 18.45
CA SER A 173 14.04 6.64 17.32
C SER A 173 12.72 7.43 17.47
N PRO A 174 12.71 8.54 18.22
CA PRO A 174 11.49 9.27 18.62
C PRO A 174 10.65 9.81 17.45
N GLY A 175 11.23 10.01 16.26
CA GLY A 175 10.50 10.45 15.05
C GLY A 175 9.93 9.32 14.19
N SER A 176 10.07 8.07 14.62
CA SER A 176 9.58 6.92 13.87
C SER A 176 8.06 6.74 14.02
N LEU A 177 7.44 6.25 12.95
CA LEU A 177 6.04 5.81 12.93
C LEU A 177 5.99 4.28 12.89
N VAL A 178 5.16 3.69 13.74
CA VAL A 178 5.01 2.25 13.88
C VAL A 178 3.59 1.82 13.53
N ALA A 179 3.46 0.96 12.53
CA ALA A 179 2.20 0.37 12.14
C ALA A 179 1.95 -0.96 12.83
N GLY A 180 0.73 -1.11 13.34
CA GLY A 180 0.16 -2.39 13.76
C GLY A 180 -0.87 -2.89 12.76
N GLY A 181 -1.42 -4.08 13.03
CA GLY A 181 -2.40 -4.72 12.18
C GLY A 181 -1.76 -5.56 11.09
N VAL A 182 -1.29 -4.95 10.01
CA VAL A 182 -0.71 -5.63 8.81
C VAL A 182 -1.57 -6.80 8.35
N THR A 183 -2.90 -6.61 8.34
CA THR A 183 -3.87 -7.70 8.20
C THR A 183 -4.05 -8.15 6.76
N ALA A 184 -4.21 -9.46 6.54
CA ALA A 184 -4.76 -10.04 5.33
C ALA A 184 -6.21 -9.56 5.12
N PRO A 185 -6.75 -9.59 3.88
CA PRO A 185 -8.07 -9.02 3.58
C PRO A 185 -9.24 -9.78 4.21
N ARG A 186 -9.03 -11.01 4.68
CA ARG A 186 -10.07 -11.89 5.24
C ARG A 186 -9.53 -12.81 6.32
N GLY A 187 -10.41 -13.34 7.16
CA GLY A 187 -10.14 -14.53 7.95
C GLY A 187 -10.15 -15.76 7.04
N SER A 188 -9.18 -16.65 7.18
CA SER A 188 -9.21 -18.00 6.64
C SER A 188 -9.67 -18.97 7.71
N THR A 189 -9.76 -20.27 7.40
CA THR A 189 -9.97 -21.31 8.41
C THR A 189 -8.96 -21.15 9.56
N ALA A 190 -9.45 -20.97 10.78
CA ALA A 190 -8.67 -20.63 11.98
C ALA A 190 -7.92 -19.28 11.93
N GLY A 191 -8.32 -18.37 11.05
CA GLY A 191 -7.91 -16.96 11.04
C GLY A 191 -9.01 -16.04 11.59
N VAL A 192 -8.68 -14.78 11.79
CA VAL A 192 -9.59 -13.73 12.28
C VAL A 192 -9.80 -12.70 11.18
N SER A 193 -11.05 -12.24 11.00
CA SER A 193 -11.33 -11.20 10.00
C SER A 193 -10.62 -9.88 10.34
N PRO A 194 -10.34 -9.00 9.36
CA PRO A 194 -9.76 -7.69 9.63
C PRO A 194 -10.57 -6.85 10.62
N ILE A 195 -11.90 -6.89 10.53
CA ILE A 195 -12.77 -6.13 11.43
C ILE A 195 -12.69 -6.65 12.86
N ASP A 196 -12.79 -7.97 13.05
CA ASP A 196 -12.67 -8.57 14.36
C ASP A 196 -11.26 -8.42 14.95
N TRP A 197 -10.25 -8.43 14.06
CA TRP A 197 -8.86 -8.16 14.45
C TRP A 197 -8.68 -6.73 14.98
N ILE A 198 -9.22 -5.71 14.26
CA ILE A 198 -9.23 -4.32 14.72
C ILE A 198 -9.90 -4.18 16.08
N ASN A 199 -11.10 -4.76 16.23
CA ASN A 199 -11.86 -4.70 17.48
C ASN A 199 -11.11 -5.40 18.64
N GLY A 200 -10.52 -6.57 18.38
CA GLY A 200 -9.72 -7.30 19.35
C GLY A 200 -8.43 -6.59 19.76
N MET A 201 -7.75 -5.94 18.80
CA MET A 201 -6.59 -5.09 19.10
C MET A 201 -6.96 -3.88 19.96
N HIS A 202 -8.08 -3.23 19.64
CA HIS A 202 -8.60 -2.11 20.44
C HIS A 202 -8.91 -2.55 21.86
N ALA A 203 -9.65 -3.65 22.02
CA ALA A 203 -9.97 -4.22 23.33
C ALA A 203 -8.73 -4.61 24.15
N ALA A 204 -7.65 -5.02 23.47
CA ALA A 204 -6.35 -5.34 24.08
C ALA A 204 -5.47 -4.09 24.35
N GLY A 205 -5.95 -2.87 24.09
CA GLY A 205 -5.21 -1.65 24.33
C GLY A 205 -4.01 -1.44 23.39
N ALA A 206 -4.18 -1.77 22.11
CA ALA A 206 -3.12 -1.61 21.11
C ALA A 206 -2.71 -0.14 20.94
N LYS A 207 -1.40 0.09 20.86
CA LYS A 207 -0.76 1.39 20.60
C LYS A 207 -0.11 1.33 19.23
N LEU A 208 -0.40 2.31 18.36
CA LEU A 208 0.12 2.39 16.98
C LEU A 208 -0.03 3.80 16.43
N ASP A 209 0.84 4.19 15.52
CA ASP A 209 0.75 5.44 14.77
C ASP A 209 -0.05 5.24 13.47
N ALA A 210 0.06 4.05 12.87
CA ALA A 210 -0.66 3.66 11.68
C ALA A 210 -1.24 2.25 11.80
N TYR A 211 -2.34 2.02 11.10
CA TYR A 211 -2.87 0.68 10.87
C TYR A 211 -2.49 0.20 9.47
N ALA A 212 -1.85 -0.95 9.37
CA ALA A 212 -1.45 -1.53 8.09
C ALA A 212 -2.42 -2.65 7.66
N HIS A 213 -2.62 -2.75 6.34
CA HIS A 213 -3.53 -3.71 5.74
C HIS A 213 -3.11 -4.09 4.32
N ASN A 214 -3.38 -5.33 3.90
CA ASN A 214 -3.10 -5.88 2.59
C ASN A 214 -4.42 -6.10 1.82
N PRO A 215 -4.97 -5.09 1.11
CA PRO A 215 -6.33 -5.12 0.55
C PRO A 215 -6.43 -5.86 -0.79
N TYR A 216 -5.90 -7.08 -0.87
CA TYR A 216 -6.01 -7.90 -2.08
C TYR A 216 -7.46 -8.16 -2.49
N PRO A 217 -7.75 -8.29 -3.81
CA PRO A 217 -9.04 -8.72 -4.29
C PRO A 217 -9.34 -10.17 -3.86
N LEU A 218 -10.61 -10.52 -3.79
CA LEU A 218 -11.05 -11.90 -3.52
C LEU A 218 -11.00 -12.77 -4.77
N THR A 219 -11.33 -12.17 -5.91
CA THR A 219 -11.41 -12.84 -7.21
C THR A 219 -10.85 -11.96 -8.32
N PRO A 220 -10.48 -12.53 -9.48
CA PRO A 220 -10.04 -11.76 -10.64
C PRO A 220 -11.10 -10.78 -11.18
N GLY A 221 -12.37 -11.04 -10.90
CA GLY A 221 -13.51 -10.19 -11.32
C GLY A 221 -13.71 -8.95 -10.46
N GLU A 222 -13.13 -8.91 -9.26
CA GLU A 222 -13.20 -7.74 -8.38
C GLU A 222 -12.24 -6.65 -8.85
N THR A 223 -12.73 -5.41 -8.96
CA THR A 223 -11.90 -4.26 -9.33
C THR A 223 -11.54 -3.42 -8.09
N PRO A 224 -10.63 -2.45 -8.18
CA PRO A 224 -10.34 -1.54 -7.07
C PRO A 224 -11.54 -0.72 -6.60
N THR A 225 -12.54 -0.56 -7.44
CA THR A 225 -13.70 0.30 -7.19
C THR A 225 -15.02 -0.45 -7.09
N SER A 226 -15.06 -1.72 -7.47
CA SER A 226 -16.27 -2.54 -7.53
C SER A 226 -15.98 -3.95 -7.08
N GLY A 227 -16.85 -4.52 -6.29
CA GLY A 227 -16.72 -5.85 -5.70
C GLY A 227 -16.63 -5.77 -4.18
N GLY A 228 -16.15 -6.86 -3.58
CA GLY A 228 -16.20 -7.04 -2.14
C GLY A 228 -17.62 -7.30 -1.66
N CYS A 229 -17.85 -7.11 -0.36
CA CYS A 229 -19.11 -7.37 0.30
C CYS A 229 -19.35 -6.32 1.38
N ASP A 230 -20.48 -5.61 1.30
CA ASP A 230 -20.80 -4.53 2.24
C ASP A 230 -21.11 -5.00 3.65
N HIS A 231 -21.54 -6.26 3.81
CA HIS A 231 -21.94 -6.82 5.12
C HIS A 231 -20.97 -7.87 5.64
N CYS A 232 -19.99 -8.33 4.86
CA CYS A 232 -19.01 -9.29 5.33
C CYS A 232 -17.82 -8.60 6.02
N THR A 233 -17.05 -9.38 6.77
CA THR A 233 -15.90 -8.91 7.55
C THR A 233 -14.62 -8.77 6.73
N THR A 234 -14.67 -9.12 5.43
CA THR A 234 -13.57 -8.98 4.47
C THR A 234 -13.36 -7.52 4.10
N ILE A 235 -12.12 -7.12 3.98
CA ILE A 235 -11.72 -5.79 3.51
C ILE A 235 -10.80 -5.96 2.29
N THR A 236 -11.23 -5.41 1.15
CA THR A 236 -10.44 -5.34 -0.08
C THR A 236 -10.26 -3.89 -0.50
N MET A 237 -9.56 -3.64 -1.61
CA MET A 237 -9.46 -2.27 -2.14
C MET A 237 -10.84 -1.69 -2.47
N ALA A 238 -11.77 -2.52 -2.96
CA ALA A 238 -13.15 -2.10 -3.25
C ALA A 238 -13.90 -1.60 -2.00
N THR A 239 -13.62 -2.19 -0.84
CA THR A 239 -14.27 -1.85 0.43
C THR A 239 -13.41 -1.03 1.38
N LEU A 240 -12.37 -0.35 0.87
CA LEU A 240 -11.44 0.49 1.65
C LEU A 240 -12.13 1.48 2.61
N PRO A 241 -13.28 2.14 2.29
CA PRO A 241 -13.96 3.02 3.24
C PRO A 241 -14.36 2.33 4.55
N ARG A 242 -14.63 1.03 4.53
CA ARG A 242 -14.94 0.25 5.75
C ARG A 242 -13.73 0.13 6.66
N LEU A 243 -12.52 -0.08 6.09
CA LEU A 243 -11.27 -0.06 6.86
C LEU A 243 -11.09 1.29 7.55
N LEU A 244 -11.24 2.39 6.78
CA LEU A 244 -11.09 3.75 7.30
C LEU A 244 -12.03 4.01 8.49
N THR A 245 -13.28 3.56 8.38
CA THR A 245 -14.29 3.69 9.43
C THR A 245 -13.94 2.83 10.66
N ALA A 246 -13.58 1.55 10.46
CA ALA A 246 -13.25 0.64 11.55
C ALA A 246 -12.02 1.13 12.34
N VAL A 247 -10.96 1.52 11.63
CA VAL A 247 -9.74 2.06 12.26
C VAL A 247 -10.01 3.37 12.98
N GLN A 248 -10.84 4.25 12.42
CA GLN A 248 -11.21 5.50 13.08
C GLN A 248 -11.98 5.27 14.37
N ARG A 249 -12.90 4.31 14.39
CA ARG A 249 -13.66 3.95 15.61
C ARG A 249 -12.77 3.36 16.70
N ALA A 250 -11.84 2.48 16.31
CA ALA A 250 -10.96 1.78 17.24
C ALA A 250 -9.80 2.67 17.76
N PHE A 251 -9.17 3.44 16.89
CA PHE A 251 -7.90 4.10 17.20
C PHE A 251 -7.90 5.63 16.98
N GLY A 252 -9.06 6.19 16.60
CA GLY A 252 -9.23 7.63 16.45
C GLY A 252 -8.88 8.18 15.07
N THR A 253 -9.21 9.47 14.85
CA THR A 253 -9.12 10.16 13.56
C THR A 253 -7.68 10.47 13.12
N LYS A 254 -6.71 10.42 14.03
CA LYS A 254 -5.29 10.71 13.74
C LYS A 254 -4.54 9.49 13.21
N THR A 255 -5.05 8.27 13.43
CA THR A 255 -4.39 7.03 13.00
C THR A 255 -4.30 6.97 11.48
N ARG A 256 -3.08 6.82 10.96
CA ARG A 256 -2.79 6.72 9.53
C ARG A 256 -3.09 5.32 9.02
N ILE A 257 -3.23 5.17 7.72
CA ILE A 257 -3.48 3.89 7.04
C ILE A 257 -2.35 3.63 6.06
N TRP A 258 -1.72 2.45 6.17
CA TRP A 258 -0.72 1.98 5.22
C TRP A 258 -1.24 0.72 4.53
N LEU A 259 -1.33 0.75 3.21
CA LEU A 259 -1.67 -0.40 2.40
C LEU A 259 -0.37 -1.07 1.99
N THR A 260 -0.02 -2.14 2.72
CA THR A 260 1.34 -2.69 2.77
C THR A 260 1.61 -3.81 1.79
N GLU A 261 0.57 -4.35 1.15
CA GLU A 261 0.66 -5.23 -0.03
C GLU A 261 -0.61 -5.08 -0.87
N TYR A 262 -0.45 -4.99 -2.17
CA TYR A 262 -1.54 -4.97 -3.13
C TYR A 262 -1.05 -5.36 -4.52
N GLY A 263 -1.90 -6.01 -5.28
CA GLY A 263 -1.64 -6.37 -6.67
C GLY A 263 -2.64 -7.38 -7.20
N TYR A 264 -2.64 -7.57 -8.51
CA TYR A 264 -3.39 -8.62 -9.21
C TYR A 264 -2.41 -9.59 -9.83
N GLN A 265 -2.65 -10.87 -9.66
CA GLN A 265 -1.95 -11.89 -10.42
C GLN A 265 -2.33 -11.79 -11.90
N THR A 266 -1.46 -12.27 -12.79
CA THR A 266 -1.66 -12.12 -14.24
C THR A 266 -1.78 -13.46 -14.95
N ASN A 267 -2.66 -13.48 -15.93
CA ASN A 267 -2.80 -14.56 -16.90
C ASN A 267 -2.37 -14.08 -18.31
N PRO A 268 -1.31 -14.65 -18.88
CA PRO A 268 -0.50 -15.75 -18.34
C PRO A 268 0.37 -15.30 -17.15
N PRO A 269 0.93 -16.22 -16.31
CA PRO A 269 0.73 -17.68 -16.35
C PRO A 269 -0.43 -18.17 -15.45
N ASP A 270 -0.91 -17.38 -14.46
CA ASP A 270 -1.93 -17.82 -13.52
C ASP A 270 -3.33 -17.86 -14.17
N ARG A 271 -3.79 -19.08 -14.48
CA ARG A 271 -5.10 -19.30 -15.11
C ARG A 271 -6.29 -19.20 -14.16
N LEU A 272 -6.06 -19.28 -12.85
CA LEU A 272 -7.12 -19.31 -11.83
C LEU A 272 -7.44 -17.92 -11.27
N LEU A 273 -6.40 -17.19 -10.86
CA LEU A 273 -6.53 -15.90 -10.19
C LEU A 273 -6.02 -14.74 -11.04
N GLY A 274 -5.42 -15.04 -12.21
CA GLY A 274 -4.81 -14.03 -13.06
C GLY A 274 -5.81 -13.23 -13.88
N VAL A 275 -5.58 -11.91 -13.93
CA VAL A 275 -6.20 -11.01 -14.93
C VAL A 275 -5.25 -10.81 -16.11
N SER A 276 -5.74 -10.30 -17.24
CA SER A 276 -4.84 -9.93 -18.34
C SER A 276 -3.86 -8.82 -17.92
N TYR A 277 -2.68 -8.75 -18.55
CA TYR A 277 -1.70 -7.69 -18.30
C TYR A 277 -2.28 -6.28 -18.44
N ALA A 278 -3.20 -6.10 -19.40
CA ALA A 278 -3.88 -4.82 -19.61
C ALA A 278 -4.80 -4.46 -18.43
N LYS A 279 -5.51 -5.45 -17.88
CA LYS A 279 -6.36 -5.26 -16.70
C LYS A 279 -5.54 -5.01 -15.43
N GLN A 280 -4.41 -5.69 -15.24
CA GLN A 280 -3.51 -5.38 -14.13
C GLN A 280 -3.10 -3.90 -14.17
N ALA A 281 -2.64 -3.41 -15.32
CA ALA A 281 -2.26 -2.00 -15.50
C ALA A 281 -3.42 -1.03 -15.25
N GLU A 282 -4.64 -1.41 -15.64
CA GLU A 282 -5.86 -0.64 -15.38
C GLU A 282 -6.15 -0.57 -13.88
N TYR A 283 -6.17 -1.70 -13.20
CA TYR A 283 -6.49 -1.81 -11.80
C TYR A 283 -5.42 -1.16 -10.90
N ASP A 284 -4.14 -1.25 -11.26
CA ASP A 284 -3.07 -0.53 -10.55
C ASP A 284 -3.26 1.00 -10.64
N SER A 285 -3.67 1.50 -11.81
CA SER A 285 -3.99 2.93 -11.98
C SER A 285 -5.25 3.36 -11.21
N GLU A 286 -6.28 2.53 -11.17
CA GLU A 286 -7.51 2.77 -10.39
C GLU A 286 -7.24 2.71 -8.89
N ALA A 287 -6.42 1.76 -8.41
CA ALA A 287 -6.00 1.65 -7.02
C ALA A 287 -5.21 2.89 -6.58
N ALA A 288 -4.32 3.40 -7.44
CA ALA A 288 -3.59 4.63 -7.17
C ALA A 288 -4.53 5.84 -7.01
N LEU A 289 -5.53 5.99 -7.86
CA LEU A 289 -6.56 7.03 -7.70
C LEU A 289 -7.37 6.83 -6.42
N ARG A 290 -7.80 5.58 -6.13
CA ARG A 290 -8.62 5.29 -4.96
C ARG A 290 -7.90 5.62 -3.66
N THR A 291 -6.62 5.27 -3.57
CA THR A 291 -5.79 5.60 -2.40
C THR A 291 -5.51 7.11 -2.31
N TYR A 292 -5.27 7.78 -3.44
CA TYR A 292 -5.14 9.24 -3.50
C TYR A 292 -6.39 9.96 -2.97
N LEU A 293 -7.59 9.44 -3.24
CA LEU A 293 -8.86 10.00 -2.77
C LEU A 293 -9.21 9.62 -1.33
N ALA A 294 -8.57 8.57 -0.79
CA ALA A 294 -8.87 8.07 0.55
C ALA A 294 -8.16 8.92 1.62
N PRO A 295 -8.90 9.50 2.60
CA PRO A 295 -8.29 10.28 3.67
C PRO A 295 -7.41 9.37 4.54
N ARG A 296 -6.32 9.93 5.07
CA ARG A 296 -5.39 9.26 5.99
C ARG A 296 -4.61 8.07 5.41
N VAL A 297 -4.76 7.73 4.14
CA VAL A 297 -3.90 6.74 3.47
C VAL A 297 -2.60 7.41 3.06
N ASP A 298 -1.46 6.91 3.57
CA ASP A 298 -0.14 7.49 3.30
C ASP A 298 0.73 6.63 2.38
N ILE A 299 0.46 5.33 2.31
CA ILE A 299 1.31 4.36 1.62
C ILE A 299 0.44 3.39 0.83
N LEU A 300 0.86 3.10 -0.42
CA LEU A 300 0.38 1.97 -1.21
C LEU A 300 1.59 1.21 -1.75
N ILE A 301 1.75 -0.05 -1.35
CA ILE A 301 2.83 -0.94 -1.79
C ILE A 301 2.30 -1.92 -2.83
N HIS A 302 2.89 -1.93 -4.02
CA HIS A 302 2.66 -2.95 -5.03
C HIS A 302 3.50 -4.20 -4.71
N TYR A 303 2.90 -5.36 -4.75
CA TYR A 303 3.51 -6.67 -4.53
C TYR A 303 3.48 -7.43 -5.85
N LEU A 304 4.51 -7.69 -6.54
CA LEU A 304 5.92 -7.75 -6.55
C LEU A 304 6.55 -6.80 -7.61
N VAL A 305 7.88 -6.71 -7.66
CA VAL A 305 8.59 -6.11 -8.81
C VAL A 305 8.65 -7.09 -9.98
N ARG A 306 8.94 -8.38 -9.70
CA ARG A 306 9.04 -9.44 -10.72
C ARG A 306 8.21 -10.65 -10.32
N ASP A 307 7.56 -11.28 -11.30
CA ASP A 307 6.87 -12.55 -11.09
C ASP A 307 7.78 -13.60 -10.46
N GLU A 308 7.25 -14.40 -9.55
CA GLU A 308 7.99 -15.53 -8.98
C GLU A 308 8.24 -16.60 -10.06
N PRO A 309 9.39 -17.31 -9.98
CA PRO A 309 9.73 -18.36 -10.95
C PRO A 309 8.72 -19.51 -11.01
N ASP A 310 8.13 -19.86 -9.88
CA ASP A 310 7.09 -20.89 -9.78
C ASP A 310 5.72 -20.28 -10.17
N PRO A 311 5.07 -20.74 -11.25
CA PRO A 311 3.78 -20.22 -11.68
C PRO A 311 2.63 -20.44 -10.67
N ALA A 312 2.78 -21.37 -9.73
CA ALA A 312 1.83 -21.58 -8.65
C ALA A 312 1.94 -20.54 -7.51
N ARG A 313 2.97 -19.70 -7.57
CA ARG A 313 3.19 -18.61 -6.64
C ARG A 313 2.71 -17.28 -7.24
N TRP A 314 3.16 -16.18 -6.63
CA TRP A 314 2.67 -14.85 -6.98
C TRP A 314 3.15 -14.36 -8.36
N GLN A 315 2.20 -14.09 -9.25
CA GLN A 315 2.42 -13.60 -10.60
C GLN A 315 1.95 -12.13 -10.75
N SER A 316 2.09 -11.36 -9.68
CA SER A 316 1.64 -9.96 -9.61
C SER A 316 2.73 -8.94 -9.96
N GLY A 317 3.92 -9.39 -10.36
CA GLY A 317 5.04 -8.51 -10.68
C GLY A 317 4.72 -7.46 -11.75
N LEU A 318 5.42 -6.34 -11.69
CA LEU A 318 5.48 -5.33 -12.76
C LEU A 318 6.29 -5.85 -13.96
N LEU A 319 7.14 -6.84 -13.71
CA LEU A 319 7.96 -7.55 -14.69
C LEU A 319 7.53 -9.02 -14.72
N THR A 320 7.63 -9.64 -15.88
CA THR A 320 7.53 -11.10 -15.99
C THR A 320 8.73 -11.79 -15.32
N VAL A 321 8.66 -13.12 -15.16
CA VAL A 321 9.81 -13.91 -14.66
C VAL A 321 11.07 -13.72 -15.52
N GLY A 322 10.93 -13.49 -16.83
CA GLY A 322 12.00 -13.16 -17.75
C GLY A 322 12.44 -11.67 -17.71
N ALA A 323 12.01 -10.91 -16.73
CA ALA A 323 12.32 -9.49 -16.55
C ALA A 323 11.80 -8.55 -17.67
N LEU A 324 10.86 -8.99 -18.50
CA LEU A 324 10.17 -8.15 -19.47
C LEU A 324 9.12 -7.28 -18.75
N ALA A 325 9.08 -5.99 -19.09
CA ALA A 325 8.11 -5.07 -18.50
C ALA A 325 6.68 -5.41 -18.96
N LYS A 326 5.78 -5.60 -17.96
CA LYS A 326 4.35 -5.68 -18.23
C LYS A 326 3.78 -4.26 -18.42
N PRO A 327 2.58 -4.09 -19.00
CA PRO A 327 1.91 -2.79 -19.06
C PRO A 327 1.74 -2.11 -17.69
N SER A 328 1.68 -2.89 -16.60
CA SER A 328 1.62 -2.40 -15.23
C SER A 328 2.90 -1.66 -14.79
N TYR A 329 4.07 -2.01 -15.33
CA TYR A 329 5.31 -1.26 -15.10
C TYR A 329 5.17 0.20 -15.55
N GLN A 330 4.65 0.39 -16.75
CA GLN A 330 4.37 1.72 -17.29
C GLN A 330 3.22 2.41 -16.54
N ALA A 331 2.18 1.67 -16.16
CA ALA A 331 1.05 2.19 -15.37
C ALA A 331 1.47 2.57 -13.94
N PHE A 332 2.47 1.91 -13.36
CA PHE A 332 3.05 2.34 -12.10
C PHE A 332 3.76 3.69 -12.24
N GLN A 333 4.59 3.86 -13.27
CA GLN A 333 5.34 5.09 -13.52
C GLN A 333 4.42 6.25 -13.96
N LEU A 334 3.41 5.95 -14.76
CA LEU A 334 2.53 6.95 -15.39
C LEU A 334 1.06 6.51 -15.29
N PRO A 335 0.50 6.41 -14.05
CA PRO A 335 -0.89 6.03 -13.88
C PRO A 335 -1.81 7.07 -14.52
N LEU A 336 -2.80 6.57 -15.27
CA LEU A 336 -3.87 7.37 -15.86
C LEU A 336 -5.18 6.59 -15.74
N THR A 337 -6.22 7.23 -15.22
CA THR A 337 -7.56 6.63 -15.12
C THR A 337 -8.66 7.68 -15.13
N GLN A 338 -9.89 7.26 -15.37
CA GLN A 338 -11.07 8.09 -15.24
C GLN A 338 -11.38 8.32 -13.76
N LYS A 339 -11.48 9.59 -13.35
CA LYS A 339 -11.89 9.97 -12.01
C LYS A 339 -13.42 10.03 -11.89
N SER A 340 -14.09 10.61 -12.88
CA SER A 340 -15.55 10.74 -12.93
C SER A 340 -16.04 11.03 -14.33
N ARG A 341 -17.35 10.80 -14.57
CA ARG A 341 -18.06 11.25 -15.77
C ARG A 341 -19.50 11.66 -15.46
N SER A 342 -19.95 12.72 -16.10
CA SER A 342 -21.35 13.15 -16.09
C SER A 342 -21.72 13.62 -17.50
N GLY A 343 -22.59 12.89 -18.18
CA GLY A 343 -22.89 13.10 -19.60
C GLY A 343 -21.61 13.00 -20.44
N THR A 344 -21.30 14.08 -21.17
CA THR A 344 -20.06 14.20 -21.97
C THR A 344 -18.89 14.82 -21.20
N ARG A 345 -19.08 15.24 -19.96
CA ARG A 345 -17.99 15.78 -19.13
C ARG A 345 -17.25 14.66 -18.43
N THR A 346 -16.06 14.33 -18.92
CA THR A 346 -15.17 13.32 -18.33
C THR A 346 -14.01 14.00 -17.63
N VAL A 347 -13.67 13.50 -16.43
CA VAL A 347 -12.51 13.94 -15.64
C VAL A 347 -11.52 12.80 -15.59
N LEU A 348 -10.32 13.04 -16.11
CA LEU A 348 -9.17 12.13 -16.04
C LEU A 348 -8.25 12.57 -14.91
N TRP A 349 -7.69 11.60 -14.18
CA TRP A 349 -6.68 11.79 -13.16
C TRP A 349 -5.44 10.97 -13.50
N GLY A 350 -4.28 11.50 -13.17
CA GLY A 350 -3.03 10.78 -13.31
C GLY A 350 -1.89 11.39 -12.50
N GLN A 351 -0.75 10.72 -12.58
CA GLN A 351 0.50 11.16 -11.96
C GLN A 351 1.68 10.83 -12.88
N VAL A 352 2.71 11.65 -12.87
CA VAL A 352 4.03 11.37 -13.46
C VAL A 352 4.97 11.02 -12.31
N ARG A 353 5.58 9.85 -12.32
CA ARG A 353 6.57 9.39 -11.33
C ARG A 353 7.93 9.17 -12.00
N PRO A 354 9.05 9.51 -11.33
CA PRO A 354 9.10 10.14 -10.02
C PRO A 354 8.37 11.47 -9.97
N GLY A 355 7.86 11.83 -8.78
CA GLY A 355 7.15 13.09 -8.56
C GLY A 355 8.01 14.31 -8.87
N GLY A 356 7.35 15.44 -9.06
CA GLY A 356 7.96 16.70 -9.45
C GLY A 356 7.08 17.43 -10.45
N ARG A 357 7.39 18.71 -10.70
CA ARG A 357 6.73 19.48 -11.76
C ARG A 357 7.21 18.97 -13.12
N SER A 358 6.36 18.23 -13.81
CA SER A 358 6.66 17.59 -15.10
C SER A 358 5.68 18.05 -16.16
N SER A 359 6.16 18.29 -17.38
CA SER A 359 5.29 18.55 -18.51
C SER A 359 4.63 17.26 -19.00
N TYR A 360 3.37 17.38 -19.46
CA TYR A 360 2.65 16.28 -20.10
C TYR A 360 1.72 16.78 -21.20
N ARG A 361 1.40 15.90 -22.16
CA ARG A 361 0.42 16.16 -23.23
C ARG A 361 -0.65 15.08 -23.20
N LEU A 362 -1.90 15.50 -23.13
CA LEU A 362 -3.06 14.62 -23.28
C LEU A 362 -3.34 14.39 -24.75
N GLN A 363 -3.59 13.15 -25.16
CA GLN A 363 -3.99 12.76 -26.51
C GLN A 363 -5.29 11.97 -26.49
N GLN A 364 -6.10 12.15 -27.51
CA GLN A 364 -7.32 11.39 -27.79
C GLN A 364 -7.17 10.61 -29.09
N LEU A 365 -7.60 9.34 -29.09
CA LEU A 365 -7.70 8.54 -30.29
C LEU A 365 -8.97 8.90 -31.07
N ARG A 366 -8.83 9.29 -32.33
CA ARG A 366 -9.94 9.57 -33.27
C ARG A 366 -9.56 8.99 -34.63
N ASN A 367 -10.48 8.24 -35.23
CA ASN A 367 -10.29 7.62 -36.57
C ASN A 367 -8.91 6.94 -36.71
N GLY A 368 -8.51 6.15 -35.69
CA GLY A 368 -7.23 5.42 -35.68
C GLY A 368 -5.98 6.27 -35.44
N LYS A 369 -6.08 7.59 -35.30
CA LYS A 369 -4.95 8.52 -35.08
C LYS A 369 -5.03 9.22 -33.72
N TRP A 370 -3.87 9.54 -33.15
CA TRP A 370 -3.76 10.26 -31.86
C TRP A 370 -3.66 11.76 -32.10
N TYR A 371 -4.56 12.52 -31.51
CA TYR A 371 -4.60 13.98 -31.57
C TYR A 371 -4.39 14.58 -30.19
N ALA A 372 -3.63 15.67 -30.10
CA ALA A 372 -3.47 16.42 -28.88
C ALA A 372 -4.81 17.01 -28.42
N VAL A 373 -5.07 16.98 -27.10
CA VAL A 373 -6.22 17.61 -26.45
C VAL A 373 -5.73 18.81 -25.66
N GLY A 374 -5.80 19.97 -26.31
CA GLY A 374 -5.19 21.21 -25.80
C GLY A 374 -3.67 21.20 -25.85
N GLY A 375 -3.06 22.22 -25.25
CA GLY A 375 -1.60 22.36 -25.16
C GLY A 375 -0.95 21.43 -24.11
N SER A 376 0.38 21.49 -24.03
CA SER A 376 1.13 20.92 -22.92
C SER A 376 0.68 21.54 -21.60
N ALA A 377 0.68 20.73 -20.54
CA ALA A 377 0.35 21.16 -19.19
C ALA A 377 1.40 20.65 -18.21
N THR A 378 1.44 21.23 -17.02
CA THR A 378 2.39 20.88 -15.96
C THR A 378 1.66 20.23 -14.79
N THR A 379 2.27 19.21 -14.21
CA THR A 379 1.79 18.53 -12.99
C THR A 379 2.00 19.39 -11.74
N THR A 380 1.38 19.00 -10.63
CA THR A 380 1.74 19.53 -9.30
C THR A 380 3.19 19.19 -8.93
N ALA A 381 3.69 19.75 -7.82
CA ALA A 381 5.02 19.41 -7.29
C ALA A 381 5.18 17.92 -6.90
N ARG A 382 4.08 17.16 -6.78
CA ARG A 382 4.07 15.71 -6.52
C ARG A 382 3.71 14.90 -7.76
N GLY A 383 3.78 15.50 -8.94
CA GLY A 383 3.52 14.83 -10.22
C GLY A 383 2.05 14.66 -10.58
N TYR A 384 1.08 15.06 -9.75
CA TYR A 384 -0.34 14.85 -9.99
C TYR A 384 -0.92 15.83 -11.01
N PHE A 385 -1.93 15.36 -11.74
CA PHE A 385 -2.76 16.20 -12.60
C PHE A 385 -4.20 15.70 -12.67
N THR A 386 -5.08 16.61 -13.02
CA THR A 386 -6.49 16.33 -13.34
C THR A 386 -6.85 17.09 -14.61
N ARG A 387 -7.49 16.43 -15.58
CA ARG A 387 -7.94 17.04 -16.85
C ARG A 387 -9.41 16.77 -17.08
N THR A 388 -10.18 17.83 -17.24
CA THR A 388 -11.56 17.75 -17.71
C THR A 388 -11.58 17.81 -19.22
N VAL A 389 -12.26 16.87 -19.85
CA VAL A 389 -12.45 16.79 -21.30
C VAL A 389 -13.91 16.61 -21.64
N ARG A 390 -14.32 17.05 -22.84
CA ARG A 390 -15.64 16.75 -23.38
C ARG A 390 -15.59 15.45 -24.18
N ALA A 391 -15.99 14.36 -23.56
CA ALA A 391 -15.97 13.03 -24.16
C ALA A 391 -16.99 12.11 -23.49
N GLY A 392 -17.74 11.36 -24.30
CA GLY A 392 -18.65 10.31 -23.85
C GLY A 392 -17.97 8.96 -23.68
N ALA A 393 -18.76 7.94 -23.35
CA ALA A 393 -18.32 6.56 -23.27
C ALA A 393 -17.67 6.11 -24.61
N GLY A 394 -16.67 5.21 -24.50
CA GLY A 394 -15.92 4.71 -25.65
C GLY A 394 -14.74 5.59 -26.08
N ALA A 395 -14.69 6.88 -25.70
CA ALA A 395 -13.57 7.75 -26.03
C ALA A 395 -12.26 7.24 -25.38
N ARG A 396 -11.16 7.30 -26.13
CA ARG A 396 -9.88 6.72 -25.70
C ARG A 396 -8.82 7.80 -25.55
N PHE A 397 -8.11 7.80 -24.41
CA PHE A 397 -7.11 8.79 -24.05
C PHE A 397 -5.82 8.14 -23.60
N ARG A 398 -4.71 8.85 -23.80
CA ARG A 398 -3.40 8.61 -23.20
C ARG A 398 -2.70 9.92 -22.91
N ILE A 399 -1.67 9.91 -22.07
CA ILE A 399 -0.74 11.03 -21.93
C ILE A 399 0.64 10.62 -22.40
N TRP A 400 1.40 11.61 -22.86
CA TRP A 400 2.84 11.56 -23.09
C TRP A 400 3.52 12.48 -22.08
N SER A 401 4.59 12.02 -21.44
CA SER A 401 5.44 12.87 -20.62
C SER A 401 6.90 12.79 -21.05
N PRO A 402 7.53 13.92 -21.41
CA PRO A 402 8.92 13.96 -21.84
C PRO A 402 9.90 13.63 -20.72
N SER A 403 9.55 13.86 -19.43
CA SER A 403 10.42 13.55 -18.30
C SER A 403 10.69 12.04 -18.15
N VAL A 404 9.70 11.21 -18.46
CA VAL A 404 9.81 9.74 -18.41
C VAL A 404 9.87 9.11 -19.81
N LYS A 405 9.83 9.94 -20.87
CA LYS A 405 9.94 9.56 -22.29
C LYS A 405 9.03 8.39 -22.69
N THR A 406 7.81 8.35 -22.11
CA THR A 406 6.85 7.27 -22.39
C THR A 406 5.41 7.77 -22.43
N TYR A 407 4.52 6.91 -22.94
CA TYR A 407 3.06 7.09 -22.89
C TYR A 407 2.47 6.36 -21.69
N SER A 408 1.37 6.87 -21.17
CA SER A 408 0.55 6.11 -20.23
C SER A 408 -0.16 4.94 -20.93
N ARG A 409 -0.76 4.04 -20.12
CA ARG A 409 -1.79 3.14 -20.65
C ARG A 409 -2.90 3.94 -21.36
N ILE A 410 -3.62 3.27 -22.25
CA ILE A 410 -4.83 3.84 -22.87
C ILE A 410 -5.99 3.71 -21.89
N VAL A 411 -6.66 4.82 -21.61
CA VAL A 411 -7.91 4.85 -20.85
C VAL A 411 -9.08 4.94 -21.81
N THR A 412 -10.02 3.99 -21.71
CA THR A 412 -11.32 4.07 -22.37
C THR A 412 -12.33 4.62 -21.38
N VAL A 413 -13.04 5.68 -21.77
CA VAL A 413 -14.08 6.31 -20.96
C VAL A 413 -15.27 5.35 -20.81
N ARG A 414 -15.72 5.11 -19.60
CA ARG A 414 -16.89 4.29 -19.25
C ARG A 414 -18.13 5.11 -18.98
#